data_a145ab8bcc0aca7a46fe32171b5911d5
#
_entry.id   a145ab8bcc0aca7a46fe32171b5911d5
#
_cell.length_a   1.000
_cell.length_b   1.000
_cell.length_c   1.000
_cell.angle_alpha   90.00
_cell.angle_beta   90.00
_cell.angle_gamma   90.00
#
_symmetry.space_group_name_H-M   'P 1'
#
loop_
_entity.id
_entity.type
_entity.pdbx_description
1 polymer ?
#
loop_
_entity_poly.entity_id
_entity_poly.type
_entity_poly.pdbx_seq_one_letter_code
_entity_poly.pdbx_strand_id
1 'polypeptide(L)'
;MIYGYIRVSSDKQTVENQRFEIKNFCDNQNIKIDGWIEETISGTKAYNKRELGKLLNKVQKDDLIICAELSRLGRNLFMIMEILNICMSKECRVWTIKDNYKLGEDIQSKVLAFAFGLSAEI
;
A
#
# COMPACT_ATOMS: atom_id res chain seq x y z
N MET A 1 -3.06 14.21 1.21
CA MET A 1 -2.05 13.98 0.16
C MET A 1 -2.19 12.59 -0.41
N ILE A 2 -1.74 12.40 -1.64
CA ILE A 2 -1.81 11.12 -2.34
C ILE A 2 -0.39 10.65 -2.63
N TYR A 3 -0.05 9.47 -2.16
CA TYR A 3 1.29 8.90 -2.29
C TYR A 3 1.27 7.67 -3.18
N GLY A 4 2.22 7.56 -4.11
CA GLY A 4 2.48 6.33 -4.85
C GLY A 4 3.61 5.58 -4.17
N TYR A 5 3.39 4.32 -3.82
CA TYR A 5 4.38 3.49 -3.15
C TYR A 5 4.85 2.36 -4.04
N ILE A 6 6.17 2.25 -4.21
CA ILE A 6 6.81 1.25 -5.06
C ILE A 6 7.87 0.53 -4.25
N ARG A 7 7.83 -0.81 -4.26
CA ARG A 7 8.85 -1.63 -3.60
C ARG A 7 9.33 -2.73 -4.54
N VAL A 8 10.64 -2.87 -4.64
CA VAL A 8 11.27 -3.97 -5.38
C VAL A 8 12.38 -4.56 -4.52
N SER A 9 12.72 -5.84 -4.74
CA SER A 9 13.84 -6.45 -4.05
C SER A 9 15.19 -6.10 -4.71
N SER A 10 15.25 -6.07 -6.04
CA SER A 10 16.48 -5.72 -6.76
C SER A 10 16.26 -5.29 -8.20
N ASP A 11 15.06 -5.38 -8.75
CA ASP A 11 14.81 -5.21 -10.18
C ASP A 11 14.27 -3.82 -10.51
N LYS A 12 15.09 -3.01 -11.18
CA LYS A 12 14.72 -1.66 -11.62
C LYS A 12 13.62 -1.65 -12.67
N GLN A 13 13.54 -2.71 -13.49
CA GLN A 13 12.49 -2.84 -14.50
C GLN A 13 11.12 -2.84 -13.83
N THR A 14 11.01 -3.55 -12.70
CA THR A 14 9.75 -3.62 -11.96
C THR A 14 9.37 -2.27 -11.35
N VAL A 15 10.34 -1.44 -10.99
CA VAL A 15 10.07 -0.08 -10.51
C VAL A 15 9.31 0.71 -11.57
N GLU A 16 9.82 0.71 -12.80
CA GLU A 16 9.20 1.45 -13.89
C GLU A 16 7.82 0.88 -14.23
N ASN A 17 7.66 -0.44 -14.18
CA ASN A 17 6.37 -1.08 -14.44
C ASN A 17 5.35 -0.68 -13.39
N GLN A 18 5.73 -0.68 -12.11
CA GLN A 18 4.83 -0.27 -11.03
C GLN A 18 4.46 1.21 -11.16
N ARG A 19 5.43 2.06 -11.45
CA ARG A 19 5.18 3.48 -11.64
C ARG A 19 4.20 3.71 -12.78
N PHE A 20 4.40 3.01 -13.89
CA PHE A 20 3.51 3.12 -15.06
C PHE A 20 2.08 2.71 -14.70
N GLU A 21 1.93 1.57 -14.01
CA GLU A 21 0.61 1.09 -13.60
C GLU A 21 -0.11 2.08 -12.71
N ILE A 22 0.61 2.63 -11.72
CA ILE A 22 0.04 3.58 -10.78
C ILE A 22 -0.34 4.88 -11.50
N LYS A 23 0.53 5.39 -12.36
CA LYS A 23 0.24 6.61 -13.11
C LYS A 23 -0.96 6.43 -14.03
N ASN A 24 -1.02 5.31 -14.75
CA ASN A 24 -2.11 5.03 -15.66
C ASN A 24 -3.44 4.94 -14.93
N PHE A 25 -3.44 4.27 -13.78
CA PHE A 25 -4.62 4.19 -12.93
C PHE A 25 -5.07 5.57 -12.48
N CYS A 26 -4.13 6.39 -11.99
CA CYS A 26 -4.44 7.72 -11.50
C CYS A 26 -4.94 8.64 -12.60
N ASP A 27 -4.36 8.56 -13.79
CA ASP A 27 -4.81 9.35 -14.93
C ASP A 27 -6.25 9.01 -15.30
N ASN A 28 -6.60 7.74 -15.26
CA ASN A 28 -7.96 7.29 -15.56
C ASN A 28 -8.98 7.73 -14.51
N GLN A 29 -8.53 7.99 -13.29
CA GLN A 29 -9.39 8.39 -12.17
C GLN A 29 -9.33 9.90 -11.90
N ASN A 30 -8.58 10.64 -12.71
CA ASN A 30 -8.33 12.08 -12.51
C ASN A 30 -7.71 12.37 -11.15
N ILE A 31 -6.76 11.53 -10.74
CA ILE A 31 -6.04 11.65 -9.49
C ILE A 31 -4.62 12.07 -9.78
N LYS A 32 -4.08 12.97 -8.97
CA LYS A 32 -2.69 13.41 -9.09
C LYS A 32 -1.89 12.92 -7.89
N ILE A 33 -0.79 12.23 -8.15
CA ILE A 33 0.14 11.80 -7.09
C ILE A 33 0.90 13.02 -6.58
N ASP A 34 0.87 13.23 -5.26
CA ASP A 34 1.60 14.31 -4.62
C ASP A 34 3.03 13.94 -4.28
N GLY A 35 3.28 12.68 -3.98
CA GLY A 35 4.63 12.22 -3.66
C GLY A 35 4.82 10.75 -3.99
N TRP A 36 6.04 10.38 -4.33
CA TRP A 36 6.42 9.01 -4.63
C TRP A 36 7.37 8.48 -3.56
N ILE A 37 7.12 7.28 -3.10
CA ILE A 37 8.00 6.57 -2.18
C ILE A 37 8.49 5.32 -2.92
N GLU A 38 9.77 5.24 -3.17
CA GLU A 38 10.38 4.09 -3.82
C GLU A 38 11.41 3.47 -2.89
N GLU A 39 11.42 2.15 -2.77
CA GLU A 39 12.46 1.49 -2.02
C GLU A 39 12.83 0.15 -2.65
N THR A 40 14.11 -0.17 -2.53
CA THR A 40 14.66 -1.44 -2.97
C THR A 40 15.02 -2.21 -1.71
N ILE A 41 14.14 -3.12 -1.28
CA ILE A 41 14.31 -3.85 -0.03
C ILE A 41 13.42 -5.09 -0.06
N SER A 42 13.84 -6.13 0.65
CA SER A 42 13.03 -7.34 0.75
C SER A 42 11.73 -7.09 1.50
N GLY A 43 10.63 -7.68 1.02
CA GLY A 43 9.34 -7.63 1.69
C GLY A 43 9.34 -8.33 3.04
N THR A 44 10.41 -9.09 3.37
CA THR A 44 10.54 -9.74 4.69
C THR A 44 10.99 -8.79 5.78
N LYS A 45 11.52 -7.62 5.42
CA LYS A 45 11.91 -6.62 6.42
C LYS A 45 10.67 -6.01 7.07
N ALA A 46 10.73 -5.82 8.38
CA ALA A 46 9.64 -5.17 9.11
C ALA A 46 9.40 -3.76 8.56
N TYR A 47 8.14 -3.33 8.52
CA TYR A 47 7.79 -2.05 7.93
C TYR A 47 8.53 -0.88 8.60
N ASN A 48 8.78 -0.95 9.90
CA ASN A 48 9.43 0.12 10.65
C ASN A 48 10.92 0.29 10.30
N LYS A 49 11.50 -0.67 9.59
CA LYS A 49 12.88 -0.60 9.09
C LYS A 49 12.94 -0.25 7.61
N ARG A 50 11.80 0.11 7.02
CA ARG A 50 11.67 0.43 5.60
C ARG A 50 11.22 1.87 5.43
N GLU A 51 11.36 2.39 4.22
CA GLU A 51 10.81 3.71 3.88
C GLU A 51 9.30 3.75 4.09
N LEU A 52 8.64 2.59 3.95
CA LEU A 52 7.22 2.47 4.25
C LEU A 52 6.91 2.89 5.68
N GLY A 53 7.76 2.54 6.64
CA GLY A 53 7.59 2.94 8.04
C GLY A 53 7.57 4.45 8.20
N LYS A 54 8.46 5.13 7.49
CA LYS A 54 8.50 6.60 7.51
C LYS A 54 7.22 7.18 6.93
N LEU A 55 6.73 6.60 5.85
CA LEU A 55 5.47 7.02 5.24
C LEU A 55 4.29 6.83 6.21
N LEU A 56 4.23 5.67 6.88
CA LEU A 56 3.15 5.39 7.83
C LEU A 56 3.15 6.35 9.03
N ASN A 57 4.34 6.81 9.44
CA ASN A 57 4.44 7.82 10.50
C ASN A 57 4.00 9.20 10.02
N LYS A 58 4.09 9.46 8.74
CA LYS A 58 3.82 10.76 8.14
C LYS A 58 2.37 10.95 7.73
N VAL A 59 1.68 9.87 7.32
CA VAL A 59 0.32 9.98 6.80
C VAL A 59 -0.65 10.49 7.85
N GLN A 60 -1.67 11.18 7.38
CA GLN A 60 -2.71 11.77 8.19
C GLN A 60 -4.08 11.32 7.69
N LYS A 61 -5.13 11.72 8.41
CA LYS A 61 -6.50 11.43 8.02
C LYS A 61 -6.77 11.87 6.58
N ASP A 62 -7.43 11.01 5.83
CA ASP A 62 -7.82 11.21 4.43
C ASP A 62 -6.66 11.17 3.42
N ASP A 63 -5.44 10.90 3.88
CA ASP A 63 -4.35 10.62 2.94
C ASP A 63 -4.60 9.29 2.23
N LEU A 64 -4.01 9.13 1.07
CA LEU A 64 -4.18 7.93 0.25
C LEU A 64 -2.82 7.39 -0.19
N ILE A 65 -2.63 6.08 0.00
CA ILE A 65 -1.46 5.38 -0.50
C ILE A 65 -1.93 4.46 -1.64
N ILE A 66 -1.30 4.57 -2.80
CA ILE A 66 -1.60 3.72 -3.95
C ILE A 66 -0.38 2.88 -4.29
N CYS A 67 -0.55 1.57 -4.39
CA CYS A 67 0.51 0.67 -4.82
C CYS A 67 -0.04 -0.33 -5.84
N ALA A 68 0.87 -1.02 -6.53
CA ALA A 68 0.48 -1.94 -7.60
C ALA A 68 -0.27 -3.16 -7.07
N GLU A 69 0.16 -3.69 -5.93
CA GLU A 69 -0.46 -4.88 -5.34
C GLU A 69 -0.15 -4.97 -3.85
N LEU A 70 -0.98 -5.71 -3.11
CA LEU A 70 -0.83 -5.85 -1.65
C LEU A 70 0.53 -6.42 -1.25
N SER A 71 1.10 -7.30 -2.07
CA SER A 71 2.39 -7.92 -1.78
C SER A 71 3.54 -6.91 -1.71
N ARG A 72 3.36 -5.71 -2.21
CA ARG A 72 4.37 -4.65 -2.07
C ARG A 72 4.42 -4.10 -0.66
N LEU A 73 3.32 -4.19 0.08
CA LEU A 73 3.27 -3.76 1.48
C LEU A 73 4.01 -4.74 2.39
N GLY A 74 3.84 -6.04 2.16
CA GLY A 74 4.51 -7.06 2.94
C GLY A 74 4.47 -8.40 2.24
N ARG A 75 5.34 -9.31 2.67
CA ARG A 75 5.46 -10.62 2.03
C ARG A 75 4.37 -11.62 2.45
N ASN A 76 3.81 -11.44 3.64
CA ASN A 76 2.79 -12.36 4.14
C ASN A 76 1.61 -11.58 4.69
N LEU A 77 0.52 -12.28 4.97
CA LEU A 77 -0.73 -11.66 5.40
C LEU A 77 -0.60 -10.93 6.73
N PHE A 78 0.22 -11.43 7.67
CA PHE A 78 0.43 -10.76 8.95
C PHE A 78 1.03 -9.36 8.75
N MET A 79 2.05 -9.27 7.92
CA MET A 79 2.71 -7.99 7.63
C MET A 79 1.76 -7.02 6.93
N ILE A 80 1.01 -7.53 5.96
CA ILE A 80 0.03 -6.72 5.23
C ILE A 80 -1.04 -6.21 6.19
N MET A 81 -1.58 -7.09 7.03
CA MET A 81 -2.61 -6.72 8.00
C MET A 81 -2.12 -5.68 9.01
N GLU A 82 -0.89 -5.83 9.47
CA GLU A 82 -0.31 -4.87 10.40
C GLU A 82 -0.29 -3.47 9.78
N ILE A 83 0.15 -3.38 8.53
CA ILE A 83 0.23 -2.12 7.80
C ILE A 83 -1.17 -1.54 7.57
N LEU A 84 -2.11 -2.38 7.13
CA LEU A 84 -3.48 -1.94 6.89
C LEU A 84 -4.16 -1.48 8.18
N ASN A 85 -3.89 -2.15 9.30
CA ASN A 85 -4.42 -1.73 10.59
C ASN A 85 -3.89 -0.37 11.02
N ILE A 86 -2.62 -0.10 10.79
CA ILE A 86 -2.04 1.21 11.06
C ILE A 86 -2.73 2.28 10.23
N CYS A 87 -2.90 2.02 8.94
CA CYS A 87 -3.58 2.96 8.04
C CYS A 87 -5.02 3.19 8.48
N MET A 88 -5.73 2.12 8.85
CA MET A 88 -7.11 2.21 9.29
C MET A 88 -7.23 3.05 10.56
N SER A 89 -6.32 2.87 11.52
CA SER A 89 -6.33 3.62 12.77
C SER A 89 -6.07 5.11 12.55
N LYS A 90 -5.34 5.45 11.49
CA LYS A 90 -5.07 6.85 11.12
C LYS A 90 -6.08 7.40 10.12
N GLU A 91 -7.04 6.58 9.71
CA GLU A 91 -8.02 6.93 8.69
C GLU A 91 -7.34 7.28 7.35
N CYS A 92 -6.20 6.63 7.07
CA CYS A 92 -5.50 6.73 5.81
C CYS A 92 -6.03 5.63 4.86
N ARG A 93 -6.32 6.00 3.63
CA ARG A 93 -6.83 5.05 2.63
C ARG A 93 -5.68 4.35 1.93
N VAL A 94 -5.90 3.11 1.52
CA VAL A 94 -4.92 2.33 0.75
C VAL A 94 -5.63 1.67 -0.42
N TRP A 95 -5.14 1.95 -1.63
CA TRP A 95 -5.68 1.34 -2.85
C TRP A 95 -4.58 0.50 -3.51
N THR A 96 -4.94 -0.71 -3.95
CA THR A 96 -4.05 -1.54 -4.75
C THR A 96 -4.71 -1.81 -6.08
N ILE A 97 -3.91 -1.80 -7.15
CA ILE A 97 -4.44 -1.84 -8.51
C ILE A 97 -4.76 -3.28 -8.91
N LYS A 98 -3.80 -4.19 -8.78
CA LYS A 98 -3.98 -5.57 -9.23
C LYS A 98 -4.97 -6.36 -8.40
N ASP A 99 -5.04 -6.09 -7.11
CA ASP A 99 -5.98 -6.75 -6.22
C ASP A 99 -7.35 -6.09 -6.22
N ASN A 100 -7.45 -4.92 -6.85
CA ASN A 100 -8.66 -4.11 -6.86
C ASN A 100 -9.18 -3.87 -5.43
N TYR A 101 -8.27 -3.54 -4.53
CA TYR A 101 -8.55 -3.38 -3.10
C TYR A 101 -8.53 -1.90 -2.73
N LYS A 102 -9.55 -1.45 -1.99
CA LYS A 102 -9.68 -0.04 -1.58
C LYS A 102 -10.07 0.05 -0.11
N LEU A 103 -9.05 0.08 0.75
CA LEU A 103 -9.27 0.25 2.19
C LEU A 103 -9.73 1.69 2.47
N GLY A 104 -10.79 1.83 3.22
CA GLY A 104 -11.29 3.13 3.63
C GLY A 104 -12.36 3.71 2.71
N GLU A 105 -12.69 3.02 1.62
CA GLU A 105 -13.74 3.49 0.71
C GLU A 105 -15.13 3.03 1.13
N ASP A 106 -15.21 1.82 1.69
CA ASP A 106 -16.51 1.26 2.06
C ASP A 106 -16.37 0.24 3.20
N ILE A 107 -17.51 -0.26 3.64
CA ILE A 107 -17.56 -1.27 4.71
C ILE A 107 -16.93 -2.58 4.25
N GLN A 108 -17.05 -2.93 2.96
CA GLN A 108 -16.49 -4.17 2.44
C GLN A 108 -14.97 -4.23 2.58
N SER A 109 -14.28 -3.12 2.33
CA SER A 109 -12.82 -3.11 2.46
C SER A 109 -12.40 -3.32 3.91
N LYS A 110 -13.16 -2.83 4.89
CA LYS A 110 -12.90 -3.07 6.30
C LYS A 110 -13.13 -4.52 6.67
N VAL A 111 -14.18 -5.13 6.12
CA VAL A 111 -14.48 -6.55 6.33
C VAL A 111 -13.38 -7.41 5.73
N LEU A 112 -12.89 -7.07 4.54
CA LEU A 112 -11.80 -7.81 3.91
C LEU A 112 -10.52 -7.71 4.73
N ALA A 113 -10.21 -6.54 5.28
CA ALA A 113 -9.05 -6.38 6.15
C ALA A 113 -9.17 -7.28 7.38
N PHE A 114 -10.36 -7.37 7.96
CA PHE A 114 -10.62 -8.25 9.10
C PHE A 114 -10.47 -9.73 8.68
N ALA A 115 -11.01 -10.10 7.53
CA ALA A 115 -10.93 -11.47 7.02
C ALA A 115 -9.48 -11.88 6.74
N PHE A 116 -8.65 -10.97 6.20
CA PHE A 116 -7.24 -11.24 6.01
C PHE A 116 -6.54 -11.53 7.35
N GLY A 117 -6.90 -10.79 8.40
CA GLY A 117 -6.37 -11.03 9.72
C GLY A 117 -6.72 -12.42 10.23
N LEU A 118 -7.97 -12.84 10.06
CA LEU A 118 -8.39 -14.18 10.44
C LEU A 118 -7.66 -15.24 9.62
N SER A 119 -7.51 -15.03 8.32
CA SER A 119 -6.80 -15.95 7.44
C SER A 119 -5.34 -16.12 7.84
N ALA A 120 -4.72 -15.04 8.32
CA ALA A 120 -3.31 -15.08 8.72
C ALA A 120 -3.09 -15.89 10.00
N GLU A 121 -4.12 -16.07 10.81
CA GLU A 121 -4.02 -16.85 12.06
C GLU A 121 -4.17 -18.37 11.84
N ILE A 122 -4.65 -18.76 10.69
CA ILE A 122 -4.83 -20.16 10.32
C ILE A 122 -3.61 -20.69 9.61
#